data_7fb8a0e9b00e5126b61be0ccaca3aa54
#
_entry.id   7fb8a0e9b00e5126b61be0ccaca3aa54
#
_cell.length_a   1.000
_cell.length_b   1.000
_cell.length_c   1.000
_cell.angle_alpha   90.00
_cell.angle_beta   90.00
_cell.angle_gamma   90.00
#
_symmetry.space_group_name_H-M   'P 1'
#
loop_
_entity.id
_entity.type
_entity.pdbx_description
1 polymer ?
#
loop_
_entity_poly.entity_id
_entity_poly.type
_entity_poly.pdbx_seq_one_letter_code
_entity_poly.pdbx_strand_id
1 'polypeptide(L)'
;MKNLQITAYMQHFIRQQVMPGDICIDATMGNGNDTALLSQLAGKRGRVLAFDIQKQALEHTKERLKRDNCPENYQLLLESHENMDVYAGTETVSCITFNLGYLPGGDHSVATRADSSIRAVESGLKLLKKGGLMTLCIYSGGDTGYQERDEMLAFIRQLDPHKYLVILSEYANRPNNPPIPVLIIKL
;
A
#
# COMPACT_ATOMS: atom_id res chain seq x y z
N MET A 1 -18.91 7.42 -12.39
CA MET A 1 -17.92 6.52 -11.72
C MET A 1 -18.47 5.11 -11.79
N LYS A 2 -17.98 4.26 -12.71
CA LYS A 2 -18.63 2.98 -13.02
C LYS A 2 -18.32 1.83 -12.06
N ASN A 3 -17.39 1.92 -11.15
CA ASN A 3 -17.09 0.84 -10.19
C ASN A 3 -16.15 1.38 -9.10
N LEU A 4 -16.67 1.69 -7.93
CA LEU A 4 -15.84 2.06 -6.78
C LEU A 4 -15.49 0.81 -5.96
N GLN A 5 -14.77 -0.14 -6.59
CA GLN A 5 -14.02 -1.12 -5.82
C GLN A 5 -12.95 -0.37 -5.02
N ILE A 6 -12.60 -0.88 -3.85
CA ILE A 6 -11.66 -0.22 -2.93
C ILE A 6 -10.35 0.19 -3.61
N THR A 7 -9.77 -0.67 -4.43
CA THR A 7 -8.52 -0.38 -5.15
C THR A 7 -8.69 0.79 -6.11
N ALA A 8 -9.77 0.85 -6.88
CA ALA A 8 -10.06 1.97 -7.78
C ALA A 8 -10.30 3.28 -7.03
N TYR A 9 -10.96 3.21 -5.86
CA TYR A 9 -11.15 4.35 -4.98
C TYR A 9 -9.82 4.89 -4.45
N MET A 10 -8.94 4.02 -3.96
CA MET A 10 -7.62 4.44 -3.47
C MET A 10 -6.72 4.95 -4.58
N GLN A 11 -6.75 4.32 -5.76
CA GLN A 11 -5.98 4.77 -6.92
C GLN A 11 -6.38 6.17 -7.42
N HIS A 12 -7.61 6.63 -7.15
CA HIS A 12 -7.99 8.01 -7.42
C HIS A 12 -7.12 9.00 -6.63
N PHE A 13 -6.90 8.77 -5.34
CA PHE A 13 -6.05 9.63 -4.51
C PHE A 13 -4.58 9.50 -4.86
N ILE A 14 -4.11 8.29 -5.15
CA ILE A 14 -2.73 8.03 -5.59
C ILE A 14 -2.41 8.84 -6.86
N ARG A 15 -3.34 8.88 -7.83
CA ARG A 15 -3.17 9.67 -9.07
C ARG A 15 -3.10 11.18 -8.85
N GLN A 16 -3.71 11.69 -7.79
CA GLN A 16 -3.64 13.10 -7.42
C GLN A 16 -2.38 13.44 -6.63
N GLN A 17 -1.82 12.46 -5.93
CA GLN A 17 -0.67 12.63 -5.04
C GLN A 17 0.66 12.49 -5.77
N VAL A 18 0.82 11.46 -6.60
CA VAL A 18 2.11 11.10 -7.18
C VAL A 18 2.42 11.96 -8.40
N MET A 19 3.59 12.60 -8.35
CA MET A 19 4.11 13.44 -9.42
C MET A 19 5.34 12.82 -10.09
N PRO A 20 5.65 13.15 -11.35
CA PRO A 20 6.87 12.71 -12.01
C PRO A 20 8.14 13.06 -11.23
N GLY A 21 8.95 12.04 -10.94
CA GLY A 21 10.18 12.18 -10.14
C GLY A 21 10.02 11.76 -8.67
N ASP A 22 8.81 11.45 -8.22
CA ASP A 22 8.56 11.02 -6.84
C ASP A 22 9.15 9.63 -6.53
N ILE A 23 9.47 9.41 -5.25
CA ILE A 23 9.76 8.10 -4.68
C ILE A 23 8.47 7.55 -4.09
N CYS A 24 8.10 6.33 -4.48
CA CYS A 24 6.90 5.66 -4.03
C CYS A 24 7.22 4.25 -3.52
N ILE A 25 6.38 3.74 -2.63
CA ILE A 25 6.47 2.37 -2.11
C ILE A 25 5.14 1.64 -2.33
N ASP A 26 5.21 0.44 -2.90
CA ASP A 26 4.15 -0.55 -2.85
C ASP A 26 4.55 -1.61 -1.81
N ALA A 27 3.98 -1.54 -0.62
CA ALA A 27 4.35 -2.40 0.50
C ALA A 27 3.77 -3.82 0.39
N THR A 28 2.88 -4.06 -0.57
CA THR A 28 2.17 -5.33 -0.81
C THR A 28 1.95 -5.51 -2.31
N MET A 29 3.05 -5.73 -3.06
CA MET A 29 3.00 -5.65 -4.52
C MET A 29 2.03 -6.63 -5.17
N GLY A 30 1.89 -7.84 -4.62
CA GLY A 30 0.91 -8.83 -5.07
C GLY A 30 0.96 -9.08 -6.58
N ASN A 31 -0.15 -8.78 -7.25
CA ASN A 31 -0.27 -8.87 -8.71
C ASN A 31 0.23 -7.61 -9.46
N GLY A 32 0.88 -6.67 -8.79
CA GLY A 32 1.54 -5.51 -9.38
C GLY A 32 0.63 -4.38 -9.87
N ASN A 33 -0.63 -4.34 -9.43
CA ASN A 33 -1.57 -3.30 -9.89
C ASN A 33 -1.14 -1.90 -9.45
N ASP A 34 -0.83 -1.74 -8.17
CA ASP A 34 -0.41 -0.45 -7.61
C ASP A 34 1.04 -0.15 -7.96
N THR A 35 1.92 -1.17 -8.01
CA THR A 35 3.29 -1.01 -8.52
C THR A 35 3.31 -0.43 -9.94
N ALA A 36 2.50 -0.97 -10.85
CA ALA A 36 2.42 -0.47 -12.23
C ALA A 36 1.88 0.96 -12.29
N LEU A 37 0.84 1.27 -11.52
CA LEU A 37 0.31 2.62 -11.41
C LEU A 37 1.36 3.61 -10.91
N LEU A 38 2.02 3.30 -9.79
CA LEU A 38 3.06 4.14 -9.21
C LEU A 38 4.22 4.36 -10.18
N SER A 39 4.67 3.30 -10.88
CA SER A 39 5.72 3.38 -11.87
C SER A 39 5.38 4.33 -13.02
N GLN A 40 4.16 4.23 -13.56
CA GLN A 40 3.70 5.12 -14.62
C GLN A 40 3.59 6.57 -14.17
N LEU A 41 3.07 6.83 -12.97
CA LEU A 41 2.90 8.18 -12.43
C LEU A 41 4.24 8.85 -12.08
N ALA A 42 5.11 8.12 -11.39
CA ALA A 42 6.44 8.62 -11.01
C ALA A 42 7.36 8.83 -12.24
N GLY A 43 7.09 8.10 -13.33
CA GLY A 43 7.81 8.28 -14.60
C GLY A 43 9.30 7.96 -14.51
N LYS A 44 10.03 8.12 -15.61
CA LYS A 44 11.44 7.69 -15.74
C LYS A 44 12.40 8.27 -14.70
N ARG A 45 12.07 9.41 -14.09
CA ARG A 45 12.91 10.06 -13.07
C ARG A 45 12.52 9.71 -11.64
N GLY A 46 11.38 9.04 -11.46
CA GLY A 46 10.92 8.58 -10.17
C GLY A 46 11.53 7.23 -9.79
N ARG A 47 11.17 6.75 -8.61
CA ARG A 47 11.57 5.43 -8.10
C ARG A 47 10.42 4.76 -7.39
N VAL A 48 10.17 3.49 -7.69
CA VAL A 48 9.19 2.65 -7.00
C VAL A 48 9.89 1.48 -6.34
N LEU A 49 9.67 1.32 -5.04
CA LEU A 49 10.09 0.14 -4.27
C LEU A 49 8.85 -0.72 -4.03
N ALA A 50 8.87 -1.97 -4.45
CA ALA A 50 7.73 -2.87 -4.31
C ALA A 50 8.13 -4.12 -3.52
N PHE A 51 7.40 -4.41 -2.44
CA PHE A 51 7.71 -5.45 -1.48
C PHE A 51 6.68 -6.57 -1.53
N ASP A 52 7.13 -7.79 -1.44
CA ASP A 52 6.33 -8.96 -1.14
C ASP A 52 7.22 -10.11 -0.64
N ILE A 53 6.68 -10.96 0.21
CA ILE A 53 7.39 -12.15 0.70
C ILE A 53 7.18 -13.37 -0.19
N GLN A 54 6.24 -13.30 -1.15
CA GLN A 54 5.90 -14.39 -2.05
C GLN A 54 6.60 -14.22 -3.40
N LYS A 55 7.40 -15.22 -3.80
CA LYS A 55 8.09 -15.23 -5.10
C LYS A 55 7.12 -15.11 -6.27
N GLN A 56 5.92 -15.71 -6.15
CA GLN A 56 4.87 -15.63 -7.17
C GLN A 56 4.41 -14.19 -7.40
N ALA A 57 4.28 -13.37 -6.35
CA ALA A 57 3.93 -11.96 -6.46
C ALA A 57 4.97 -11.18 -7.26
N LEU A 58 6.25 -11.45 -7.01
CA LEU A 58 7.35 -10.81 -7.75
C LEU A 58 7.30 -11.15 -9.25
N GLU A 59 7.05 -12.42 -9.59
CA GLU A 59 6.95 -12.86 -10.98
C GLU A 59 5.72 -12.23 -11.69
N HIS A 60 4.53 -12.26 -11.06
CA HIS A 60 3.32 -11.64 -11.60
C HIS A 60 3.50 -10.13 -11.80
N THR A 61 4.12 -9.46 -10.83
CA THR A 61 4.38 -8.02 -10.91
C THR A 61 5.34 -7.71 -12.06
N LYS A 62 6.41 -8.49 -12.22
CA LYS A 62 7.37 -8.32 -13.32
C LYS A 62 6.71 -8.48 -14.70
N GLU A 63 5.86 -9.50 -14.85
CA GLU A 63 5.11 -9.70 -16.10
C GLU A 63 4.14 -8.55 -16.39
N ARG A 64 3.44 -8.06 -15.36
CA ARG A 64 2.55 -6.91 -15.48
C ARG A 64 3.29 -5.66 -15.93
N LEU A 65 4.38 -5.31 -15.25
CA LEU A 65 5.17 -4.12 -15.58
C LEU A 65 5.66 -4.14 -17.03
N LYS A 66 6.10 -5.31 -17.51
CA LYS A 66 6.50 -5.51 -18.90
C LYS A 66 5.31 -5.37 -19.86
N ARG A 67 4.18 -6.02 -19.57
CA ARG A 67 2.97 -5.96 -20.40
C ARG A 67 2.41 -4.54 -20.52
N ASP A 68 2.41 -3.81 -19.41
CA ASP A 68 1.84 -2.46 -19.30
C ASP A 68 2.86 -1.37 -19.75
N ASN A 69 4.04 -1.78 -20.29
CA ASN A 69 5.13 -0.91 -20.75
C ASN A 69 5.53 0.14 -19.72
N CYS A 70 5.61 -0.25 -18.45
CA CYS A 70 6.03 0.64 -17.38
C CYS A 70 7.49 1.05 -17.53
N PRO A 71 7.88 2.29 -17.17
CA PRO A 71 9.28 2.69 -17.16
C PRO A 71 10.09 1.85 -16.17
N GLU A 72 11.38 1.62 -16.49
CA GLU A 72 12.31 0.85 -15.64
C GLU A 72 12.79 1.70 -14.44
N ASN A 73 11.86 2.15 -13.63
CA ASN A 73 12.07 3.00 -12.46
C ASN A 73 11.69 2.28 -11.15
N TYR A 74 11.60 0.96 -11.18
CA TYR A 74 11.15 0.14 -10.06
C TYR A 74 12.21 -0.84 -9.59
N GLN A 75 12.12 -1.21 -8.32
CA GLN A 75 12.86 -2.29 -7.69
C GLN A 75 11.87 -3.24 -7.02
N LEU A 76 11.82 -4.50 -7.47
CA LEU A 76 11.00 -5.55 -6.88
C LEU A 76 11.81 -6.29 -5.84
N LEU A 77 11.30 -6.35 -4.61
CA LEU A 77 11.98 -6.85 -3.43
C LEU A 77 11.22 -8.06 -2.88
N LEU A 78 11.85 -9.23 -2.91
CA LEU A 78 11.36 -10.42 -2.22
C LEU A 78 11.74 -10.29 -0.74
N GLU A 79 11.05 -9.40 -0.04
CA GLU A 79 11.40 -8.96 1.30
C GLU A 79 10.14 -8.54 2.06
N SER A 80 10.19 -8.62 3.39
CA SER A 80 9.13 -8.09 4.23
C SER A 80 9.03 -6.56 4.14
N HIS A 81 7.82 -6.06 4.03
CA HIS A 81 7.55 -4.62 4.06
C HIS A 81 7.97 -3.95 5.38
N GLU A 82 8.24 -4.70 6.44
CA GLU A 82 8.78 -4.18 7.70
C GLU A 82 10.15 -3.51 7.52
N ASN A 83 10.92 -3.98 6.51
CA ASN A 83 12.29 -3.54 6.25
C ASN A 83 12.38 -2.40 5.22
N MET A 84 11.27 -1.71 4.93
CA MET A 84 11.26 -0.67 3.89
C MET A 84 12.17 0.53 4.19
N ASP A 85 12.48 0.79 5.46
CA ASP A 85 13.39 1.84 5.91
C ASP A 85 14.87 1.59 5.55
N VAL A 86 15.23 0.35 5.22
CA VAL A 86 16.56 0.02 4.68
C VAL A 86 16.72 0.55 3.24
N TYR A 87 15.62 0.73 2.51
CA TYR A 87 15.62 1.03 1.07
C TYR A 87 15.28 2.47 0.72
N ALA A 88 14.72 3.22 1.65
CA ALA A 88 14.34 4.63 1.46
C ALA A 88 14.77 5.49 2.65
N GLY A 89 15.10 6.74 2.39
CA GLY A 89 15.43 7.71 3.42
C GLY A 89 14.20 8.25 4.14
N THR A 90 14.39 8.68 5.38
CA THR A 90 13.36 9.38 6.16
C THR A 90 12.88 10.62 5.40
N GLU A 91 11.56 10.83 5.38
CA GLU A 91 10.89 11.99 4.75
C GLU A 91 11.17 12.19 3.26
N THR A 92 11.43 11.11 2.52
CA THR A 92 11.68 11.17 1.07
C THR A 92 10.54 10.61 0.23
N VAL A 93 9.64 9.80 0.81
CA VAL A 93 8.62 9.06 0.08
C VAL A 93 7.34 9.87 -0.07
N SER A 94 6.83 9.99 -1.29
CA SER A 94 5.62 10.73 -1.62
C SER A 94 4.34 9.95 -1.39
N CYS A 95 4.38 8.64 -1.70
CA CYS A 95 3.22 7.77 -1.61
C CYS A 95 3.63 6.36 -1.18
N ILE A 96 2.88 5.78 -0.23
CA ILE A 96 3.02 4.39 0.19
C ILE A 96 1.66 3.71 0.09
N THR A 97 1.62 2.51 -0.50
CA THR A 97 0.38 1.74 -0.65
C THR A 97 0.46 0.42 0.11
N PHE A 98 -0.62 0.07 0.81
CA PHE A 98 -0.82 -1.21 1.48
C PHE A 98 -2.16 -1.81 1.09
N ASN A 99 -2.16 -3.08 0.70
CA ASN A 99 -3.34 -3.92 0.59
C ASN A 99 -3.19 -5.07 1.60
N LEU A 100 -3.71 -4.87 2.82
CA LEU A 100 -3.53 -5.80 3.95
C LEU A 100 -4.53 -6.95 3.83
N GLY A 101 -4.02 -8.17 3.72
CA GLY A 101 -4.80 -9.39 3.53
C GLY A 101 -3.96 -10.48 2.86
N TYR A 102 -4.57 -11.28 2.01
CA TYR A 102 -3.88 -12.33 1.25
C TYR A 102 -3.78 -12.01 -0.24
N LEU A 103 -2.82 -12.61 -0.90
CA LEU A 103 -2.65 -12.50 -2.36
C LEU A 103 -3.83 -13.19 -3.08
N PRO A 104 -4.65 -12.47 -3.88
CA PRO A 104 -5.71 -13.11 -4.64
C PRO A 104 -5.16 -14.16 -5.62
N GLY A 105 -5.60 -15.43 -5.45
CA GLY A 105 -5.11 -16.56 -6.22
C GLY A 105 -3.80 -17.18 -5.70
N GLY A 106 -3.26 -16.67 -4.59
CA GLY A 106 -2.09 -17.22 -3.90
C GLY A 106 -2.44 -18.19 -2.78
N ASP A 107 -1.44 -18.54 -1.99
CA ASP A 107 -1.61 -19.38 -0.79
C ASP A 107 -2.27 -18.57 0.33
N HIS A 108 -3.50 -18.91 0.68
CA HIS A 108 -4.26 -18.24 1.73
C HIS A 108 -3.68 -18.43 3.15
N SER A 109 -2.76 -19.38 3.34
CA SER A 109 -2.03 -19.52 4.61
C SER A 109 -0.99 -18.40 4.81
N VAL A 110 -0.62 -17.72 3.72
CA VAL A 110 0.32 -16.59 3.72
C VAL A 110 -0.50 -15.30 3.60
N ALA A 111 -0.90 -14.76 4.75
CA ALA A 111 -1.56 -13.47 4.87
C ALA A 111 -0.69 -12.51 5.68
N THR A 112 -0.97 -11.22 5.57
CA THR A 112 -0.38 -10.21 6.47
C THR A 112 -0.78 -10.51 7.92
N ARG A 113 0.05 -10.08 8.87
CA ARG A 113 -0.22 -10.21 10.31
C ARG A 113 -0.23 -8.83 10.95
N ALA A 114 -1.09 -8.63 11.92
CA ALA A 114 -1.26 -7.36 12.60
C ALA A 114 0.07 -6.74 13.05
N ASP A 115 0.91 -7.51 13.75
CA ASP A 115 2.20 -7.04 14.26
C ASP A 115 3.14 -6.56 13.14
N SER A 116 3.29 -7.33 12.05
CA SER A 116 4.17 -6.95 10.94
C SER A 116 3.59 -5.79 10.15
N SER A 117 2.28 -5.76 9.95
CA SER A 117 1.59 -4.66 9.26
C SER A 117 1.70 -3.35 10.04
N ILE A 118 1.54 -3.37 11.36
CA ILE A 118 1.68 -2.19 12.21
C ILE A 118 3.13 -1.67 12.17
N ARG A 119 4.14 -2.54 12.35
CA ARG A 119 5.55 -2.13 12.23
C ARG A 119 5.88 -1.54 10.87
N ALA A 120 5.34 -2.12 9.79
CA ALA A 120 5.53 -1.60 8.46
C ALA A 120 4.87 -0.22 8.26
N VAL A 121 3.66 -0.02 8.79
CA VAL A 121 3.00 1.30 8.77
C VAL A 121 3.81 2.32 9.57
N GLU A 122 4.31 1.97 10.77
CA GLU A 122 5.17 2.85 11.57
C GLU A 122 6.46 3.23 10.83
N SER A 123 7.11 2.26 10.19
CA SER A 123 8.28 2.50 9.34
C SER A 123 7.92 3.43 8.19
N GLY A 124 6.84 3.15 7.47
CA GLY A 124 6.35 3.97 6.37
C GLY A 124 6.04 5.41 6.76
N LEU A 125 5.43 5.64 7.93
CA LEU A 125 5.13 6.99 8.43
C LEU A 125 6.40 7.84 8.64
N LYS A 126 7.53 7.23 9.00
CA LYS A 126 8.82 7.91 9.11
C LYS A 126 9.37 8.28 7.72
N LEU A 127 9.15 7.41 6.73
CA LEU A 127 9.62 7.60 5.36
C LEU A 127 8.81 8.63 4.58
N LEU A 128 7.51 8.82 4.89
CA LEU A 128 6.68 9.81 4.22
C LEU A 128 7.26 11.22 4.36
N LYS A 129 7.37 11.94 3.24
CA LYS A 129 7.64 13.37 3.23
C LYS A 129 6.43 14.17 3.76
N LYS A 130 6.62 15.41 4.16
CA LYS A 130 5.52 16.32 4.49
C LYS A 130 4.57 16.45 3.29
N GLY A 131 3.26 16.33 3.52
CA GLY A 131 2.23 16.23 2.48
C GLY A 131 2.19 14.88 1.77
N GLY A 132 3.01 13.90 2.16
CA GLY A 132 3.00 12.55 1.60
C GLY A 132 1.75 11.76 2.03
N LEU A 133 1.34 10.82 1.19
CA LEU A 133 0.13 10.00 1.35
C LEU A 133 0.49 8.54 1.60
N MET A 134 -0.12 7.93 2.61
CA MET A 134 -0.19 6.48 2.76
C MET A 134 -1.63 6.02 2.54
N THR A 135 -1.83 4.99 1.73
CA THR A 135 -3.13 4.35 1.54
C THR A 135 -3.13 2.96 2.14
N LEU A 136 -4.16 2.63 2.92
CA LEU A 136 -4.37 1.29 3.45
C LEU A 136 -5.71 0.76 2.95
N CYS A 137 -5.70 -0.42 2.32
CA CYS A 137 -6.89 -1.23 2.08
C CYS A 137 -6.88 -2.36 3.11
N ILE A 138 -7.73 -2.29 4.13
CA ILE A 138 -7.78 -3.28 5.21
C ILE A 138 -8.87 -4.28 4.90
N TYR A 139 -8.48 -5.52 4.58
CA TYR A 139 -9.40 -6.62 4.29
C TYR A 139 -9.71 -7.43 5.55
N SER A 140 -10.95 -7.89 5.68
CA SER A 140 -11.46 -8.64 6.85
C SER A 140 -11.71 -10.12 6.51
N GLY A 141 -10.96 -10.70 5.58
CA GLY A 141 -11.16 -12.08 5.13
C GLY A 141 -10.27 -13.10 5.87
N GLY A 142 -10.76 -14.34 6.03
CA GLY A 142 -10.06 -15.43 6.71
C GLY A 142 -10.15 -15.37 8.22
N ASP A 143 -9.57 -16.39 8.90
CA ASP A 143 -9.71 -16.58 10.36
C ASP A 143 -9.02 -15.49 11.19
N THR A 144 -7.94 -14.88 10.67
CA THR A 144 -7.15 -13.86 11.36
C THR A 144 -7.42 -12.43 10.89
N GLY A 145 -8.13 -12.24 9.77
CA GLY A 145 -8.34 -10.94 9.14
C GLY A 145 -9.16 -9.96 10.00
N TYR A 146 -10.04 -10.44 10.83
CA TYR A 146 -10.80 -9.59 11.77
C TYR A 146 -9.91 -9.04 12.88
N GLN A 147 -9.00 -9.85 13.42
CA GLN A 147 -8.06 -9.42 14.44
C GLN A 147 -7.08 -8.39 13.87
N GLU A 148 -6.48 -8.68 12.71
CA GLU A 148 -5.58 -7.74 12.02
C GLU A 148 -6.27 -6.39 11.76
N ARG A 149 -7.51 -6.41 11.27
CA ARG A 149 -8.31 -5.21 11.05
C ARG A 149 -8.49 -4.40 12.33
N ASP A 150 -8.92 -5.04 13.41
CA ASP A 150 -9.27 -4.35 14.64
C ASP A 150 -8.04 -3.76 15.33
N GLU A 151 -6.91 -4.47 15.31
CA GLU A 151 -5.62 -4.00 15.81
C GLU A 151 -5.09 -2.82 14.96
N MET A 152 -5.14 -2.92 13.63
CA MET A 152 -4.74 -1.83 12.74
C MET A 152 -5.62 -0.59 12.93
N LEU A 153 -6.94 -0.75 13.05
CA LEU A 153 -7.85 0.37 13.32
C LEU A 153 -7.59 1.01 14.67
N ALA A 154 -7.28 0.22 15.70
CA ALA A 154 -6.91 0.75 17.02
C ALA A 154 -5.61 1.55 16.93
N PHE A 155 -4.60 1.05 16.22
CA PHE A 155 -3.32 1.71 16.02
C PHE A 155 -3.48 3.06 15.30
N ILE A 156 -4.14 3.11 14.13
CA ILE A 156 -4.24 4.35 13.34
C ILE A 156 -5.03 5.45 14.04
N ARG A 157 -5.98 5.10 14.93
CA ARG A 157 -6.74 6.06 15.75
C ARG A 157 -5.88 6.73 16.84
N GLN A 158 -4.73 6.15 17.19
CA GLN A 158 -3.80 6.69 18.19
C GLN A 158 -2.68 7.54 17.57
N LEU A 159 -2.62 7.64 16.23
CA LEU A 159 -1.63 8.49 15.56
C LEU A 159 -1.78 9.95 15.99
N ASP A 160 -0.65 10.62 16.22
CA ASP A 160 -0.59 12.02 16.64
C ASP A 160 -1.29 12.94 15.63
N PRO A 161 -2.42 13.59 15.98
CA PRO A 161 -3.20 14.43 15.06
C PRO A 161 -2.47 15.73 14.65
N HIS A 162 -1.38 16.08 15.32
CA HIS A 162 -0.54 17.20 14.92
C HIS A 162 0.47 16.81 13.81
N LYS A 163 0.66 15.51 13.60
CA LYS A 163 1.61 14.97 12.59
C LYS A 163 0.90 14.29 11.43
N TYR A 164 -0.28 13.74 11.67
CA TYR A 164 -0.98 12.92 10.67
C TYR A 164 -2.47 13.23 10.65
N LEU A 165 -3.00 13.42 9.46
CA LEU A 165 -4.45 13.39 9.22
C LEU A 165 -4.83 11.98 8.78
N VAL A 166 -5.71 11.32 9.55
CA VAL A 166 -6.23 9.99 9.22
C VAL A 166 -7.67 10.11 8.78
N ILE A 167 -7.97 9.64 7.56
CA ILE A 167 -9.33 9.60 7.01
C ILE A 167 -9.70 8.15 6.78
N LEU A 168 -10.76 7.70 7.46
CA LEU A 168 -11.32 6.37 7.33
C LEU A 168 -12.63 6.46 6.57
N SER A 169 -12.79 5.63 5.54
CA SER A 169 -14.02 5.55 4.74
C SER A 169 -14.69 4.20 4.93
N GLU A 170 -16.01 4.13 4.74
CA GLU A 170 -16.75 2.87 4.80
C GLU A 170 -17.81 2.80 3.70
N TYR A 171 -18.16 1.59 3.32
CA TYR A 171 -19.29 1.33 2.43
C TYR A 171 -20.56 1.08 3.23
N ALA A 172 -21.33 2.13 3.52
CA ALA A 172 -22.45 2.10 4.43
C ALA A 172 -23.57 1.09 4.10
N ASN A 173 -23.67 0.66 2.83
CA ASN A 173 -24.74 -0.23 2.35
C ASN A 173 -24.24 -1.50 1.67
N ARG A 174 -22.99 -1.90 1.91
CA ARG A 174 -22.43 -3.14 1.36
C ARG A 174 -22.44 -4.25 2.41
N PRO A 175 -22.99 -5.45 2.09
CA PRO A 175 -22.94 -6.61 3.00
C PRO A 175 -21.52 -7.22 3.05
N ASN A 176 -21.33 -8.17 3.95
CA ASN A 176 -20.15 -9.05 4.03
C ASN A 176 -18.84 -8.33 4.35
N ASN A 177 -18.87 -7.33 5.25
CA ASN A 177 -17.69 -6.65 5.75
C ASN A 177 -16.72 -6.23 4.65
N PRO A 178 -17.11 -5.28 3.79
CA PRO A 178 -16.25 -4.81 2.72
C PRO A 178 -14.94 -4.26 3.29
N PRO A 179 -13.85 -4.31 2.53
CA PRO A 179 -12.58 -3.77 2.99
C PRO A 179 -12.69 -2.29 3.32
N ILE A 180 -11.92 -1.84 4.31
CA ILE A 180 -11.94 -0.48 4.85
C ILE A 180 -10.82 0.34 4.18
N PRO A 181 -11.17 1.38 3.38
CA PRO A 181 -10.18 2.30 2.83
C PRO A 181 -9.75 3.34 3.86
N VAL A 182 -8.44 3.51 4.02
CA VAL A 182 -7.83 4.50 4.92
C VAL A 182 -6.82 5.34 4.17
N LEU A 183 -6.87 6.66 4.37
CA LEU A 183 -5.86 7.61 3.92
C LEU A 183 -5.16 8.17 5.14
N ILE A 184 -3.82 8.18 5.13
CA ILE A 184 -3.01 8.86 6.14
C ILE A 184 -2.13 9.87 5.42
N ILE A 185 -2.25 11.13 5.81
CA ILE A 185 -1.50 12.24 5.22
C ILE A 185 -0.57 12.79 6.29
N LYS A 186 0.71 12.92 5.99
CA LYS A 186 1.69 13.57 6.87
C LYS A 186 1.57 15.08 6.76
N LEU A 187 1.34 15.76 7.88
CA LEU A 187 1.11 17.23 7.98
C LEU A 187 2.41 18.04 7.99
#